data_c74f43497c6c9e3bbca1c6ad8528c695
#
_entry.id   c74f43497c6c9e3bbca1c6ad8528c695
#
_cell.length_a   1.000
_cell.length_b   1.000
_cell.length_c   1.000
_cell.angle_alpha   90.00
_cell.angle_beta   90.00
_cell.angle_gamma   90.00
#
_symmetry.space_group_name_H-M   'P 1'
#
loop_
_entity.id
_entity.type
_entity.pdbx_description
1 polymer ?
#
loop_
_entity_poly.entity_id
_entity_poly.type
_entity_poly.pdbx_seq_one_letter_code
_entity_poly.pdbx_strand_id
1 'polypeptide(L)'
;MIKPVLHYFNLADEVVSFSTTRHGGVSKGKLATLNINPHRGDESSAVAENLQAVAAEIGVQADKVIRLHQIHETHCLTVTDAFFRLSVTEQYEMEEGKDAVVTDCRNVCIGVHTADCVPILFYDPVHHAIGAAHAGWRGTVQRIAQHTLRKMTELYGTDPKELKAVVGPCISLKNFEVGQEVYDAFSAAGFPMERIARMYEKWYIDLPLCNQLQLEELGVPTANIIQSGICTYDNASDFFSARILKEGFGTIYTGIALK
;
A
#
# COMPACT_ATOMS: atom_id res chain seq x y z
N MET A 1 0.69 -23.79 14.55
CA MET A 1 -0.03 -22.55 14.23
C MET A 1 0.85 -21.73 13.33
N ILE A 2 0.32 -21.26 12.21
CA ILE A 2 1.03 -20.32 11.32
C ILE A 2 1.29 -19.04 12.11
N LYS A 3 2.50 -18.49 11.97
CA LYS A 3 2.88 -17.23 12.59
C LYS A 3 3.41 -16.29 11.51
N PRO A 4 2.58 -15.35 11.02
CA PRO A 4 3.01 -14.38 10.00
C PRO A 4 4.13 -13.50 10.57
N VAL A 5 5.10 -13.16 9.71
CA VAL A 5 6.15 -12.21 10.07
C VAL A 5 5.78 -10.86 9.50
N LEU A 6 5.52 -9.90 10.39
CA LEU A 6 5.08 -8.54 10.06
C LEU A 6 6.17 -7.52 10.42
N HIS A 7 6.27 -6.49 9.61
CA HIS A 7 7.06 -5.29 9.90
C HIS A 7 6.11 -4.18 10.34
N TYR A 8 6.22 -3.73 11.60
CA TYR A 8 5.37 -2.66 12.16
C TYR A 8 6.02 -1.29 12.03
N PHE A 9 5.21 -0.26 11.77
CA PHE A 9 5.70 1.12 11.57
C PHE A 9 5.58 2.00 12.82
N ASN A 10 4.84 1.57 13.85
CA ASN A 10 4.64 2.34 15.09
C ASN A 10 4.18 3.78 14.84
N LEU A 11 3.21 3.96 13.94
CA LEU A 11 2.73 5.27 13.50
C LEU A 11 2.02 6.04 14.61
N ALA A 12 1.18 5.36 15.40
CA ALA A 12 0.50 5.85 16.60
C ALA A 12 -0.05 4.69 17.44
N ASP A 13 -0.34 4.92 18.72
CA ASP A 13 -0.85 3.88 19.63
C ASP A 13 -2.28 3.45 19.31
N GLU A 14 -3.06 4.32 18.69
CA GLU A 14 -4.46 4.10 18.32
C GLU A 14 -4.63 3.26 17.04
N VAL A 15 -3.56 3.00 16.32
CA VAL A 15 -3.59 2.21 15.09
C VAL A 15 -2.57 1.08 15.13
N VAL A 16 -2.87 0.01 14.39
CA VAL A 16 -1.89 -1.00 13.99
C VAL A 16 -1.51 -0.73 12.55
N SER A 17 -0.27 -0.33 12.29
CA SER A 17 0.27 -0.08 10.94
C SER A 17 1.43 -1.04 10.66
N PHE A 18 1.35 -1.76 9.55
CA PHE A 18 2.28 -2.85 9.27
C PHE A 18 2.43 -3.12 7.78
N SER A 19 3.47 -3.88 7.44
CA SER A 19 3.60 -4.58 6.16
C SER A 19 3.84 -6.07 6.44
N THR A 20 3.18 -6.95 5.70
CA THR A 20 3.57 -8.36 5.74
C THR A 20 4.95 -8.53 5.09
N THR A 21 5.69 -9.52 5.55
CA THR A 21 6.79 -10.08 4.77
C THR A 21 6.27 -11.23 3.90
N ARG A 22 7.14 -11.95 3.22
CA ARG A 22 6.79 -13.20 2.52
C ARG A 22 6.85 -14.44 3.41
N HIS A 23 7.09 -14.29 4.73
CA HIS A 23 7.35 -15.38 5.67
C HIS A 23 6.17 -15.68 6.60
N GLY A 24 6.07 -16.94 7.03
CA GLY A 24 5.14 -17.37 8.08
C GLY A 24 3.74 -17.70 7.56
N GLY A 25 3.61 -18.08 6.28
CA GLY A 25 2.37 -18.58 5.68
C GLY A 25 2.51 -19.98 5.09
N VAL A 26 1.51 -20.41 4.32
CA VAL A 26 1.39 -21.75 3.73
C VAL A 26 1.42 -21.81 2.20
N SER A 27 1.43 -20.66 1.53
CA SER A 27 1.53 -20.59 0.07
C SER A 27 2.84 -21.21 -0.43
N LYS A 28 2.86 -21.68 -1.69
CA LYS A 28 3.98 -22.45 -2.26
C LYS A 28 4.59 -21.75 -3.48
N GLY A 29 5.76 -22.24 -3.91
CA GLY A 29 6.44 -21.78 -5.11
C GLY A 29 6.79 -20.29 -5.07
N LYS A 30 6.51 -19.56 -6.14
CA LYS A 30 6.76 -18.10 -6.24
C LYS A 30 5.84 -17.27 -5.33
N LEU A 31 4.80 -17.85 -4.76
CA LEU A 31 3.87 -17.24 -3.81
C LEU A 31 4.29 -17.48 -2.36
N ALA A 32 5.37 -18.26 -2.15
CA ALA A 32 5.77 -18.71 -0.82
C ALA A 32 6.32 -17.56 0.05
N THR A 33 5.88 -17.50 1.30
CA THR A 33 4.92 -18.38 1.95
C THR A 33 3.65 -17.63 2.38
N LEU A 34 3.73 -16.32 2.63
CA LEU A 34 2.66 -15.48 3.16
C LEU A 34 2.07 -14.60 2.04
N ASN A 35 1.19 -15.16 1.23
CA ASN A 35 0.42 -14.40 0.25
C ASN A 35 -1.06 -14.40 0.69
N ILE A 36 -1.66 -13.21 0.87
CA ILE A 36 -3.08 -13.03 1.19
C ILE A 36 -3.86 -12.41 0.03
N ASN A 37 -3.23 -12.23 -1.13
CA ASN A 37 -3.86 -11.65 -2.31
C ASN A 37 -4.61 -12.73 -3.10
N PRO A 38 -5.94 -12.65 -3.22
CA PRO A 38 -6.73 -13.64 -3.93
C PRO A 38 -6.58 -13.58 -5.46
N HIS A 39 -6.01 -12.47 -5.99
CA HIS A 39 -5.89 -12.21 -7.42
C HIS A 39 -4.55 -12.66 -8.03
N ARG A 40 -3.74 -13.45 -7.30
CA ARG A 40 -2.42 -13.87 -7.76
C ARG A 40 -2.33 -15.33 -8.22
N GLY A 41 -3.49 -16.01 -8.31
CA GLY A 41 -3.54 -17.42 -8.77
C GLY A 41 -3.00 -18.41 -7.73
N ASP A 42 -3.10 -18.09 -6.46
CA ASP A 42 -2.79 -18.97 -5.34
C ASP A 42 -3.97 -19.91 -5.03
N GLU A 43 -3.70 -20.98 -4.30
CA GLU A 43 -4.75 -21.86 -3.76
C GLU A 43 -5.64 -21.08 -2.78
N SER A 44 -6.97 -21.07 -3.02
CA SER A 44 -7.91 -20.28 -2.20
C SER A 44 -7.86 -20.66 -0.71
N SER A 45 -7.61 -21.93 -0.39
CA SER A 45 -7.43 -22.41 0.99
C SER A 45 -6.17 -21.83 1.63
N ALA A 46 -5.06 -21.73 0.90
CA ALA A 46 -3.82 -21.14 1.40
C ALA A 46 -3.98 -19.64 1.65
N VAL A 47 -4.64 -18.92 0.72
CA VAL A 47 -4.97 -17.50 0.90
C VAL A 47 -5.83 -17.27 2.14
N ALA A 48 -6.87 -18.11 2.33
CA ALA A 48 -7.76 -18.01 3.48
C ALA A 48 -7.02 -18.28 4.81
N GLU A 49 -6.17 -19.31 4.85
CA GLU A 49 -5.38 -19.65 6.05
C GLU A 49 -4.37 -18.54 6.39
N ASN A 50 -3.68 -18.00 5.39
CA ASN A 50 -2.77 -16.87 5.56
C ASN A 50 -3.50 -15.62 6.06
N LEU A 51 -4.68 -15.32 5.50
CA LEU A 51 -5.50 -14.19 5.90
C LEU A 51 -5.97 -14.30 7.36
N GLN A 52 -6.43 -15.49 7.77
CA GLN A 52 -6.82 -15.75 9.16
C GLN A 52 -5.63 -15.51 10.12
N ALA A 53 -4.44 -15.96 9.75
CA ALA A 53 -3.24 -15.78 10.56
C ALA A 53 -2.84 -14.29 10.68
N VAL A 54 -2.86 -13.54 9.56
CA VAL A 54 -2.57 -12.09 9.58
C VAL A 54 -3.61 -11.33 10.40
N ALA A 55 -4.90 -11.61 10.20
CA ALA A 55 -5.99 -10.97 10.92
C ALA A 55 -5.89 -11.20 12.44
N ALA A 56 -5.60 -12.44 12.84
CA ALA A 56 -5.39 -12.78 14.25
C ALA A 56 -4.17 -12.03 14.86
N GLU A 57 -3.06 -11.92 14.12
CA GLU A 57 -1.84 -11.24 14.59
C GLU A 57 -2.08 -9.75 14.81
N ILE A 58 -2.90 -9.09 13.97
CA ILE A 58 -3.21 -7.66 14.10
C ILE A 58 -4.47 -7.37 14.93
N GLY A 59 -5.14 -8.42 15.46
CA GLY A 59 -6.28 -8.27 16.36
C GLY A 59 -7.61 -7.87 15.68
N VAL A 60 -7.81 -8.20 14.40
CA VAL A 60 -9.07 -7.98 13.67
C VAL A 60 -9.68 -9.29 13.19
N GLN A 61 -10.94 -9.28 12.77
CA GLN A 61 -11.56 -10.42 12.11
C GLN A 61 -11.12 -10.48 10.63
N ALA A 62 -10.98 -11.67 10.06
CA ALA A 62 -10.48 -11.83 8.69
C ALA A 62 -11.41 -11.22 7.63
N ASP A 63 -12.73 -11.21 7.87
CA ASP A 63 -13.74 -10.56 7.03
C ASP A 63 -13.75 -9.02 7.16
N LYS A 64 -12.94 -8.47 8.08
CA LYS A 64 -12.73 -7.04 8.26
C LYS A 64 -11.40 -6.55 7.65
N VAL A 65 -10.68 -7.40 6.93
CA VAL A 65 -9.47 -7.06 6.18
C VAL A 65 -9.83 -6.81 4.72
N ILE A 66 -9.79 -5.56 4.30
CA ILE A 66 -10.14 -5.13 2.93
C ILE A 66 -8.97 -5.42 1.97
N ARG A 67 -9.25 -6.08 0.84
CA ARG A 67 -8.23 -6.54 -0.13
C ARG A 67 -8.63 -6.14 -1.55
N LEU A 68 -8.22 -4.96 -1.96
CA LEU A 68 -8.55 -4.38 -3.26
C LEU A 68 -8.04 -5.21 -4.45
N HIS A 69 -8.78 -5.22 -5.55
CA HIS A 69 -8.28 -5.65 -6.85
C HIS A 69 -7.72 -4.44 -7.62
N GLN A 70 -6.43 -4.19 -7.44
CA GLN A 70 -5.70 -3.01 -7.92
C GLN A 70 -5.36 -3.11 -9.41
N ILE A 71 -5.53 -2.01 -10.14
CA ILE A 71 -5.31 -1.92 -11.59
C ILE A 71 -4.34 -0.80 -11.99
N HIS A 72 -3.63 -0.21 -11.04
CA HIS A 72 -2.65 0.88 -11.22
C HIS A 72 -3.27 2.21 -11.67
N GLU A 73 -4.46 2.53 -11.18
CA GLU A 73 -5.18 3.79 -11.39
C GLU A 73 -5.26 4.61 -10.10
N THR A 74 -6.27 5.50 -9.97
CA THR A 74 -6.40 6.39 -8.80
C THR A 74 -7.75 6.30 -8.11
N HIS A 75 -8.54 5.27 -8.41
CA HIS A 75 -9.85 5.07 -7.79
C HIS A 75 -9.73 4.69 -6.33
N CYS A 76 -10.49 5.40 -5.47
CA CYS A 76 -10.49 5.22 -4.03
C CYS A 76 -11.83 4.67 -3.55
N LEU A 77 -11.79 3.54 -2.83
CA LEU A 77 -12.94 2.98 -2.11
C LEU A 77 -13.14 3.72 -0.78
N THR A 78 -14.38 4.05 -0.45
CA THR A 78 -14.76 4.45 0.91
C THR A 78 -15.46 3.29 1.58
N VAL A 79 -14.88 2.79 2.68
CA VAL A 79 -15.48 1.72 3.49
C VAL A 79 -16.20 2.34 4.67
N THR A 80 -17.48 1.98 4.83
CA THR A 80 -18.35 2.40 5.95
C THR A 80 -19.00 1.17 6.56
N ASP A 81 -19.72 1.31 7.67
CA ASP A 81 -20.50 0.21 8.26
C ASP A 81 -21.51 -0.41 7.28
N ALA A 82 -21.99 0.36 6.30
CA ALA A 82 -22.88 -0.13 5.27
C ALA A 82 -22.20 -1.15 4.34
N PHE A 83 -20.91 -1.01 4.10
CA PHE A 83 -20.12 -1.95 3.29
C PHE A 83 -20.22 -3.39 3.84
N PHE A 84 -20.16 -3.55 5.16
CA PHE A 84 -20.22 -4.88 5.80
C PHE A 84 -21.62 -5.50 5.87
N ARG A 85 -22.66 -4.78 5.42
CA ARG A 85 -24.03 -5.30 5.26
C ARG A 85 -24.31 -5.83 3.85
N LEU A 86 -23.39 -5.54 2.92
CA LEU A 86 -23.45 -6.03 1.55
C LEU A 86 -23.13 -7.52 1.50
N SER A 87 -23.64 -8.20 0.47
CA SER A 87 -23.23 -9.56 0.16
C SER A 87 -21.73 -9.60 -0.23
N VAL A 88 -21.11 -10.77 -0.12
CA VAL A 88 -19.72 -10.97 -0.52
C VAL A 88 -19.48 -10.55 -1.99
N THR A 89 -20.44 -10.82 -2.87
CA THR A 89 -20.36 -10.43 -4.29
C THR A 89 -20.36 -8.93 -4.46
N GLU A 90 -21.25 -8.20 -3.78
CA GLU A 90 -21.33 -6.74 -3.83
C GLU A 90 -20.05 -6.09 -3.24
N GLN A 91 -19.52 -6.65 -2.13
CA GLN A 91 -18.24 -6.18 -1.57
C GLN A 91 -17.11 -6.33 -2.60
N TYR A 92 -17.02 -7.49 -3.24
CA TYR A 92 -16.03 -7.75 -4.29
C TYR A 92 -16.15 -6.78 -5.46
N GLU A 93 -17.37 -6.49 -5.93
CA GLU A 93 -17.63 -5.50 -6.99
C GLU A 93 -17.17 -4.10 -6.59
N MET A 94 -17.32 -3.73 -5.31
CA MET A 94 -16.85 -2.45 -4.81
C MET A 94 -15.32 -2.38 -4.69
N GLU A 95 -14.65 -3.49 -4.39
CA GLU A 95 -13.18 -3.61 -4.30
C GLU A 95 -12.51 -3.64 -5.67
N GLU A 96 -13.27 -3.98 -6.73
CA GLU A 96 -12.76 -4.12 -8.10
C GLU A 96 -12.29 -2.77 -8.65
N GLY A 97 -11.08 -2.76 -9.24
CA GLY A 97 -10.51 -1.59 -9.88
C GLY A 97 -10.17 -0.43 -8.93
N LYS A 98 -9.94 -0.70 -7.64
CA LYS A 98 -9.56 0.31 -6.66
C LYS A 98 -8.09 0.18 -6.30
N ASP A 99 -7.40 1.31 -6.28
CA ASP A 99 -5.98 1.41 -5.90
C ASP A 99 -5.77 2.18 -4.59
N ALA A 100 -6.84 2.69 -4.00
CA ALA A 100 -6.82 3.31 -2.68
C ALA A 100 -8.11 2.99 -1.90
N VAL A 101 -8.04 3.13 -0.58
CA VAL A 101 -9.17 2.92 0.32
C VAL A 101 -9.04 3.82 1.54
N VAL A 102 -10.19 4.33 2.03
CA VAL A 102 -10.28 5.16 3.23
C VAL A 102 -11.44 4.70 4.11
N THR A 103 -11.30 4.87 5.43
CA THR A 103 -12.34 4.55 6.41
C THR A 103 -12.13 5.27 7.75
N ASP A 104 -13.20 5.46 8.50
CA ASP A 104 -13.20 5.82 9.92
C ASP A 104 -13.77 4.67 10.80
N CYS A 105 -14.07 3.53 10.21
CA CYS A 105 -14.59 2.36 10.92
C CYS A 105 -13.52 1.72 11.81
N ARG A 106 -13.85 1.48 13.09
CA ARG A 106 -12.98 0.75 14.04
C ARG A 106 -13.01 -0.75 13.77
N ASN A 107 -11.93 -1.43 14.20
CA ASN A 107 -11.75 -2.87 14.02
C ASN A 107 -11.81 -3.33 12.55
N VAL A 108 -11.53 -2.42 11.63
CA VAL A 108 -11.39 -2.66 10.18
C VAL A 108 -9.93 -2.43 9.80
N CYS A 109 -9.36 -3.36 9.07
CA CYS A 109 -8.04 -3.22 8.46
C CYS A 109 -8.20 -2.91 6.98
N ILE A 110 -7.65 -1.79 6.56
CA ILE A 110 -7.53 -1.44 5.14
C ILE A 110 -6.08 -1.48 4.71
N GLY A 111 -5.82 -1.77 3.44
CA GLY A 111 -4.45 -1.83 2.95
C GLY A 111 -4.38 -2.11 1.46
N VAL A 112 -3.15 -2.21 0.97
CA VAL A 112 -2.85 -2.44 -0.43
C VAL A 112 -1.81 -3.55 -0.61
N HIS A 113 -1.91 -4.25 -1.73
CA HIS A 113 -0.97 -5.27 -2.14
C HIS A 113 0.13 -4.68 -3.02
N THR A 114 1.38 -4.96 -2.70
CA THR A 114 2.52 -4.49 -3.51
C THR A 114 3.59 -5.57 -3.69
N ALA A 115 4.35 -5.45 -4.76
CA ALA A 115 5.63 -6.08 -4.99
C ALA A 115 6.39 -5.09 -5.87
N ASP A 116 7.21 -4.23 -5.24
CA ASP A 116 7.96 -3.09 -5.75
C ASP A 116 7.22 -1.75 -5.82
N CYS A 117 5.91 -1.71 -6.13
CA CYS A 117 5.12 -0.47 -6.03
C CYS A 117 5.13 0.10 -4.61
N VAL A 118 4.93 1.40 -4.47
CA VAL A 118 4.92 2.09 -3.17
C VAL A 118 3.57 1.95 -2.48
N PRO A 119 3.48 1.31 -1.31
CA PRO A 119 2.30 1.39 -0.46
C PRO A 119 2.38 2.63 0.42
N ILE A 120 1.29 3.38 0.54
CA ILE A 120 1.21 4.55 1.41
C ILE A 120 0.09 4.33 2.41
N LEU A 121 0.36 4.55 3.69
CA LEU A 121 -0.63 4.55 4.76
C LEU A 121 -0.83 5.97 5.27
N PHE A 122 -2.08 6.31 5.62
CA PHE A 122 -2.50 7.60 6.11
C PHE A 122 -3.24 7.41 7.44
N TYR A 123 -2.96 8.28 8.41
CA TYR A 123 -3.68 8.34 9.68
C TYR A 123 -3.97 9.78 10.09
N ASP A 124 -5.23 10.07 10.27
CA ASP A 124 -5.73 11.32 10.87
C ASP A 124 -5.99 11.09 12.37
N PRO A 125 -5.15 11.61 13.27
CA PRO A 125 -5.32 11.42 14.70
C PRO A 125 -6.47 12.25 15.29
N VAL A 126 -6.93 13.29 14.58
CA VAL A 126 -7.98 14.19 15.05
C VAL A 126 -9.36 13.59 14.81
N HIS A 127 -9.60 13.06 13.60
CA HIS A 127 -10.89 12.50 13.21
C HIS A 127 -10.92 10.97 13.25
N HIS A 128 -9.81 10.33 13.67
CA HIS A 128 -9.67 8.88 13.73
C HIS A 128 -10.02 8.20 12.40
N ALA A 129 -9.50 8.76 11.30
CA ALA A 129 -9.67 8.20 9.96
C ALA A 129 -8.34 7.66 9.42
N ILE A 130 -8.43 6.60 8.62
CA ILE A 130 -7.27 5.94 8.01
C ILE A 130 -7.44 5.81 6.50
N GLY A 131 -6.30 5.74 5.80
CA GLY A 131 -6.24 5.52 4.36
C GLY A 131 -5.10 4.59 3.98
N ALA A 132 -5.22 3.96 2.82
CA ALA A 132 -4.15 3.22 2.18
C ALA A 132 -4.18 3.45 0.67
N ALA A 133 -3.01 3.61 0.03
CA ALA A 133 -2.91 3.80 -1.41
C ALA A 133 -1.79 2.97 -2.03
N HIS A 134 -2.07 2.38 -3.19
CA HIS A 134 -1.12 1.67 -4.04
C HIS A 134 -0.55 2.62 -5.08
N ALA A 135 0.66 3.11 -4.87
CA ALA A 135 1.32 4.03 -5.77
C ALA A 135 2.37 3.30 -6.64
N GLY A 136 1.93 2.57 -7.64
CA GLY A 136 2.76 2.19 -8.78
C GLY A 136 3.17 3.43 -9.57
N TRP A 137 4.10 3.35 -10.52
CA TRP A 137 4.57 4.53 -11.25
C TRP A 137 3.42 5.28 -11.96
N ARG A 138 2.43 4.58 -12.52
CA ARG A 138 1.25 5.21 -13.16
C ARG A 138 0.38 5.96 -12.15
N GLY A 139 0.05 5.33 -11.03
CA GLY A 139 -0.69 5.97 -9.93
C GLY A 139 0.08 7.14 -9.32
N THR A 140 1.41 7.04 -9.20
CA THR A 140 2.28 8.14 -8.74
C THR A 140 2.23 9.33 -9.70
N VAL A 141 2.38 9.10 -11.00
CA VAL A 141 2.24 10.16 -12.03
C VAL A 141 0.87 10.81 -11.99
N GLN A 142 -0.18 10.04 -11.76
CA GLN A 142 -1.57 10.51 -11.63
C GLN A 142 -1.91 11.05 -10.22
N ARG A 143 -0.91 11.19 -9.33
CA ARG A 143 -1.08 11.82 -8.01
C ARG A 143 -2.00 11.06 -7.04
N ILE A 144 -1.97 9.72 -7.02
CA ILE A 144 -2.85 8.89 -6.17
C ILE A 144 -2.72 9.24 -4.67
N ALA A 145 -1.52 9.58 -4.18
CA ALA A 145 -1.32 9.99 -2.79
C ALA A 145 -2.15 11.25 -2.46
N GLN A 146 -2.14 12.23 -3.37
CA GLN A 146 -2.95 13.45 -3.22
C GLN A 146 -4.45 13.17 -3.36
N HIS A 147 -4.86 12.31 -4.30
CA HIS A 147 -6.27 11.92 -4.45
C HIS A 147 -6.80 11.27 -3.16
N THR A 148 -6.03 10.38 -2.57
CA THR A 148 -6.41 9.70 -1.32
C THR A 148 -6.54 10.71 -0.16
N LEU A 149 -5.55 11.59 0.03
CA LEU A 149 -5.59 12.60 1.09
C LEU A 149 -6.72 13.60 0.90
N ARG A 150 -6.96 14.09 -0.34
CA ARG A 150 -8.11 14.97 -0.64
C ARG A 150 -9.44 14.27 -0.32
N LYS A 151 -9.54 12.95 -0.60
CA LYS A 151 -10.73 12.16 -0.24
C LYS A 151 -10.92 12.09 1.27
N MET A 152 -9.85 11.93 2.06
CA MET A 152 -9.92 12.00 3.53
C MET A 152 -10.33 13.40 4.01
N THR A 153 -9.79 14.47 3.41
CA THR A 153 -10.20 15.83 3.74
C THR A 153 -11.68 16.07 3.42
N GLU A 154 -12.16 15.61 2.27
CA GLU A 154 -13.57 15.73 1.86
C GLU A 154 -14.52 15.00 2.80
N LEU A 155 -14.20 13.77 3.21
CA LEU A 155 -15.11 12.89 3.96
C LEU A 155 -15.03 13.13 5.48
N TYR A 156 -13.82 13.35 5.99
CA TYR A 156 -13.56 13.36 7.44
C TYR A 156 -13.09 14.70 7.98
N GLY A 157 -12.82 15.68 7.08
CA GLY A 157 -12.26 16.97 7.51
C GLY A 157 -10.77 16.92 7.84
N THR A 158 -10.06 15.89 7.37
CA THR A 158 -8.61 15.71 7.64
C THR A 158 -7.82 16.95 7.26
N ASP A 159 -7.11 17.54 8.24
CA ASP A 159 -6.10 18.57 7.98
C ASP A 159 -4.76 17.91 7.62
N PRO A 160 -4.19 18.19 6.43
CA PRO A 160 -2.89 17.66 6.05
C PRO A 160 -1.78 17.95 7.07
N LYS A 161 -1.86 19.04 7.82
CA LYS A 161 -0.85 19.40 8.82
C LYS A 161 -0.80 18.45 10.02
N GLU A 162 -1.93 17.85 10.36
CA GLU A 162 -2.05 16.89 11.47
C GLU A 162 -1.89 15.43 11.01
N LEU A 163 -1.95 15.20 9.68
CA LEU A 163 -1.85 13.86 9.13
C LEU A 163 -0.50 13.22 9.44
N LYS A 164 -0.52 11.94 9.77
CA LYS A 164 0.66 11.07 9.82
C LYS A 164 0.61 10.08 8.65
N ALA A 165 1.75 9.83 8.03
CA ALA A 165 1.82 8.92 6.88
C ALA A 165 3.02 7.97 6.96
N VAL A 166 2.89 6.82 6.27
CA VAL A 166 3.98 5.86 6.06
C VAL A 166 4.14 5.63 4.58
N VAL A 167 5.35 5.73 4.07
CA VAL A 167 5.78 5.20 2.78
C VAL A 167 6.45 3.85 3.06
N GLY A 168 5.75 2.77 2.73
CA GLY A 168 6.13 1.41 3.12
C GLY A 168 7.21 0.79 2.22
N PRO A 169 7.50 -0.52 2.39
CA PRO A 169 8.49 -1.25 1.60
C PRO A 169 8.16 -1.22 0.10
N CYS A 170 9.14 -0.82 -0.71
CA CYS A 170 8.98 -0.65 -2.15
C CYS A 170 10.35 -0.72 -2.86
N ILE A 171 10.39 -0.64 -4.18
CA ILE A 171 11.64 -0.58 -4.91
C ILE A 171 12.31 0.79 -4.74
N SER A 172 13.62 0.81 -4.47
CA SER A 172 14.39 2.05 -4.28
C SER A 172 14.83 2.67 -5.61
N LEU A 173 15.22 3.96 -5.57
CA LEU A 173 15.85 4.66 -6.70
C LEU A 173 16.94 3.82 -7.37
N LYS A 174 17.80 3.18 -6.58
CA LYS A 174 18.94 2.38 -7.07
C LYS A 174 18.53 1.22 -7.98
N ASN A 175 17.33 0.69 -7.79
CA ASN A 175 16.85 -0.53 -8.45
C ASN A 175 15.68 -0.29 -9.42
N PHE A 176 15.07 0.91 -9.38
CA PHE A 176 13.93 1.21 -10.24
C PHE A 176 14.39 1.84 -11.57
N GLU A 177 15.02 1.01 -12.39
CA GLU A 177 15.35 1.30 -13.78
C GLU A 177 14.08 1.43 -14.63
N VAL A 178 14.00 2.47 -15.46
CA VAL A 178 12.85 2.78 -16.31
C VAL A 178 13.27 3.19 -17.71
N GLY A 179 12.34 3.08 -18.67
CA GLY A 179 12.51 3.60 -20.02
C GLY A 179 12.29 5.12 -20.10
N GLN A 180 12.62 5.70 -21.25
CA GLN A 180 12.45 7.12 -21.51
C GLN A 180 10.98 7.55 -21.36
N GLU A 181 10.04 6.71 -21.77
CA GLU A 181 8.60 6.97 -21.70
C GLU A 181 8.10 7.19 -20.27
N VAL A 182 8.69 6.49 -19.28
CA VAL A 182 8.35 6.69 -17.86
C VAL A 182 8.95 8.01 -17.36
N TYR A 183 10.20 8.29 -17.69
CA TYR A 183 10.83 9.58 -17.37
C TYR A 183 10.02 10.75 -17.90
N ASP A 184 9.62 10.69 -19.17
CA ASP A 184 8.82 11.73 -19.83
C ASP A 184 7.45 11.92 -19.17
N ALA A 185 6.82 10.84 -18.72
CA ALA A 185 5.55 10.88 -17.99
C ALA A 185 5.69 11.64 -16.66
N PHE A 186 6.75 11.40 -15.87
CA PHE A 186 7.01 12.15 -14.64
C PHE A 186 7.34 13.61 -14.91
N SER A 187 8.15 13.90 -15.94
CA SER A 187 8.49 15.26 -16.35
C SER A 187 7.25 16.04 -16.78
N ALA A 188 6.40 15.44 -17.62
CA ALA A 188 5.15 16.04 -18.08
C ALA A 188 4.15 16.28 -16.94
N ALA A 189 4.17 15.44 -15.89
CA ALA A 189 3.36 15.61 -14.69
C ALA A 189 3.92 16.65 -13.70
N GLY A 190 5.02 17.34 -14.06
CA GLY A 190 5.60 18.43 -13.28
C GLY A 190 6.38 17.99 -12.03
N PHE A 191 6.89 16.76 -11.99
CA PHE A 191 7.79 16.36 -10.90
C PHE A 191 9.16 17.03 -11.01
N PRO A 192 9.84 17.35 -9.90
CA PRO A 192 11.19 17.94 -9.89
C PRO A 192 12.23 16.88 -10.28
N MET A 193 12.43 16.69 -11.59
CA MET A 193 13.23 15.59 -12.16
C MET A 193 14.67 15.56 -11.63
N GLU A 194 15.26 16.73 -11.35
CA GLU A 194 16.59 16.86 -10.75
C GLU A 194 16.68 16.25 -9.33
N ARG A 195 15.55 16.15 -8.63
CA ARG A 195 15.46 15.53 -7.30
C ARG A 195 15.20 14.03 -7.37
N ILE A 196 14.27 13.61 -8.24
CA ILE A 196 13.71 12.26 -8.26
C ILE A 196 14.37 11.32 -9.27
N ALA A 197 15.10 11.84 -10.27
CA ALA A 197 15.65 11.01 -11.33
C ALA A 197 17.19 11.00 -11.35
N ARG A 198 17.75 9.90 -11.80
CA ARG A 198 19.19 9.76 -12.09
C ARG A 198 19.35 9.06 -13.43
N MET A 199 20.30 9.54 -14.23
CA MET A 199 20.71 8.93 -15.49
C MET A 199 22.07 8.26 -15.33
N TYR A 200 22.10 6.98 -15.63
CA TYR A 200 23.33 6.20 -15.83
C TYR A 200 23.37 5.70 -17.27
N GLU A 201 23.29 4.40 -17.51
CA GLU A 201 23.00 3.85 -18.84
C GLU A 201 21.52 3.99 -19.21
N LYS A 202 20.66 4.00 -18.20
CA LYS A 202 19.22 4.22 -18.29
C LYS A 202 18.74 5.14 -17.18
N TRP A 203 17.47 5.53 -17.23
CA TRP A 203 16.85 6.31 -16.19
C TRP A 203 16.51 5.47 -14.96
N TYR A 204 16.64 6.07 -13.80
CA TYR A 204 16.19 5.56 -12.51
C TYR A 204 15.33 6.62 -11.83
N ILE A 205 14.22 6.22 -11.19
CA ILE A 205 13.29 7.15 -10.54
C ILE A 205 13.09 6.76 -9.08
N ASP A 206 13.07 7.75 -8.19
CA ASP A 206 12.80 7.63 -6.77
C ASP A 206 11.30 7.69 -6.51
N LEU A 207 10.60 6.55 -6.64
CA LEU A 207 9.15 6.47 -6.39
C LEU A 207 8.78 6.83 -4.94
N PRO A 208 9.48 6.33 -3.90
CA PRO A 208 9.22 6.75 -2.52
C PRO A 208 9.28 8.26 -2.35
N LEU A 209 10.32 8.92 -2.87
CA LEU A 209 10.46 10.38 -2.80
C LEU A 209 9.34 11.10 -3.58
N CYS A 210 8.95 10.60 -4.76
CA CYS A 210 7.84 11.17 -5.52
C CYS A 210 6.55 11.23 -4.69
N ASN A 211 6.24 10.18 -3.96
CA ASN A 211 5.03 10.09 -3.14
C ASN A 211 5.15 10.93 -1.87
N GLN A 212 6.32 11.01 -1.24
CA GLN A 212 6.56 11.95 -0.15
C GLN A 212 6.33 13.40 -0.60
N LEU A 213 6.90 13.80 -1.73
CA LEU A 213 6.73 15.16 -2.28
C LEU A 213 5.26 15.50 -2.55
N GLN A 214 4.45 14.55 -3.02
CA GLN A 214 3.03 14.74 -3.21
C GLN A 214 2.29 15.08 -1.90
N LEU A 215 2.68 14.45 -0.79
CA LEU A 215 2.10 14.72 0.53
C LEU A 215 2.56 16.08 1.05
N GLU A 216 3.85 16.40 0.89
CA GLU A 216 4.43 17.70 1.28
C GLU A 216 3.78 18.84 0.50
N GLU A 217 3.50 18.69 -0.80
CA GLU A 217 2.78 19.65 -1.64
C GLU A 217 1.37 19.98 -1.12
N LEU A 218 0.71 19.04 -0.41
CA LEU A 218 -0.58 19.27 0.25
C LEU A 218 -0.44 19.81 1.68
N GLY A 219 0.78 20.00 2.17
CA GLY A 219 1.04 20.57 3.48
C GLY A 219 1.28 19.55 4.60
N VAL A 220 1.45 18.27 4.30
CA VAL A 220 1.87 17.26 5.30
C VAL A 220 3.31 17.56 5.72
N PRO A 221 3.60 17.78 7.01
CA PRO A 221 4.96 18.01 7.47
C PRO A 221 5.85 16.80 7.21
N THR A 222 7.07 17.01 6.72
CA THR A 222 8.05 15.92 6.49
C THR A 222 8.27 15.06 7.73
N ALA A 223 8.25 15.68 8.93
CA ALA A 223 8.41 14.97 10.21
C ALA A 223 7.25 14.00 10.52
N ASN A 224 6.10 14.15 9.87
CA ASN A 224 4.93 13.29 10.01
C ASN A 224 4.93 12.14 8.98
N ILE A 225 5.95 12.06 8.10
CA ILE A 225 6.05 11.05 7.05
C ILE A 225 7.18 10.08 7.41
N ILE A 226 6.81 8.86 7.75
CA ILE A 226 7.77 7.76 7.99
C ILE A 226 8.12 7.15 6.64
N GLN A 227 9.41 7.17 6.28
CA GLN A 227 9.94 6.37 5.19
C GLN A 227 10.44 5.03 5.76
N SER A 228 9.92 3.90 5.29
CA SER A 228 10.41 2.58 5.75
C SER A 228 11.89 2.35 5.41
N GLY A 229 12.38 2.95 4.31
CA GLY A 229 13.74 2.75 3.82
C GLY A 229 14.02 1.33 3.31
N ILE A 230 13.02 0.45 3.28
CA ILE A 230 13.17 -0.95 2.87
C ILE A 230 12.98 -1.07 1.35
N CYS A 231 14.04 -1.49 0.65
CA CYS A 231 13.97 -1.83 -0.76
C CYS A 231 13.54 -3.30 -0.94
N THR A 232 12.41 -3.54 -1.57
CA THR A 232 11.88 -4.90 -1.83
C THR A 232 12.79 -5.71 -2.75
N TYR A 233 13.48 -5.06 -3.69
CA TYR A 233 14.45 -5.69 -4.58
C TYR A 233 15.70 -6.16 -3.83
N ASP A 234 16.31 -5.30 -3.00
CA ASP A 234 17.51 -5.63 -2.24
C ASP A 234 17.22 -6.63 -1.10
N ASN A 235 15.96 -6.68 -0.62
CA ASN A 235 15.50 -7.57 0.44
C ASN A 235 14.49 -8.63 -0.07
N ALA A 236 14.73 -9.19 -1.26
CA ALA A 236 13.83 -10.17 -1.87
C ALA A 236 13.77 -11.52 -1.12
N SER A 237 14.68 -11.78 -0.17
CA SER A 237 14.55 -12.86 0.81
C SER A 237 13.33 -12.68 1.71
N ASP A 238 12.99 -11.43 2.06
CA ASP A 238 11.96 -11.10 3.05
C ASP A 238 10.69 -10.50 2.42
N PHE A 239 10.80 -9.91 1.23
CA PHE A 239 9.70 -9.26 0.53
C PHE A 239 9.54 -9.80 -0.89
N PHE A 240 8.31 -9.77 -1.42
CA PHE A 240 8.09 -10.07 -2.83
C PHE A 240 8.56 -8.90 -3.70
N SER A 241 9.25 -9.20 -4.79
CA SER A 241 9.68 -8.23 -5.80
C SER A 241 9.28 -8.71 -7.19
N ALA A 242 8.46 -7.93 -7.88
CA ALA A 242 8.04 -8.18 -9.25
C ALA A 242 9.23 -8.10 -10.21
N ARG A 243 10.17 -7.19 -9.97
CA ARG A 243 11.38 -6.99 -10.75
C ARG A 243 12.27 -8.24 -10.77
N ILE A 244 12.33 -8.98 -9.66
CA ILE A 244 13.10 -10.23 -9.54
C ILE A 244 12.31 -11.42 -10.06
N LEU A 245 11.06 -11.57 -9.63
CA LEU A 245 10.26 -12.79 -9.85
C LEU A 245 9.59 -12.81 -11.22
N LYS A 246 9.41 -11.65 -11.85
CA LYS A 246 8.82 -11.39 -13.18
C LYS A 246 7.35 -11.77 -13.30
N GLU A 247 6.98 -13.05 -13.10
CA GLU A 247 5.62 -13.57 -13.28
C GLU A 247 5.26 -14.55 -12.16
N GLY A 248 3.96 -14.64 -11.83
CA GLY A 248 3.41 -15.63 -10.90
C GLY A 248 3.89 -15.46 -9.45
N PHE A 249 4.19 -14.22 -9.02
CA PHE A 249 4.70 -13.91 -7.68
C PHE A 249 3.59 -13.52 -6.71
N GLY A 250 3.84 -13.72 -5.42
CA GLY A 250 3.03 -13.20 -4.34
C GLY A 250 3.21 -11.69 -4.14
N THR A 251 2.40 -11.12 -3.27
CA THR A 251 2.49 -9.71 -2.88
C THR A 251 2.56 -9.59 -1.37
N ILE A 252 3.27 -8.58 -0.88
CA ILE A 252 3.12 -8.12 0.49
C ILE A 252 1.81 -7.34 0.61
N TYR A 253 1.23 -7.34 1.81
CA TYR A 253 0.10 -6.50 2.16
C TYR A 253 0.56 -5.45 3.17
N THR A 254 0.44 -4.19 2.80
CA THR A 254 0.74 -3.07 3.71
C THR A 254 -0.59 -2.48 4.15
N GLY A 255 -0.86 -2.55 5.45
CA GLY A 255 -2.16 -2.26 6.02
C GLY A 255 -2.12 -1.43 7.29
N ILE A 256 -3.28 -0.83 7.58
CA ILE A 256 -3.54 -0.04 8.78
C ILE A 256 -4.92 -0.37 9.33
N ALA A 257 -5.04 -0.48 10.65
CA ALA A 257 -6.30 -0.71 11.33
C ALA A 257 -6.47 0.26 12.50
N LEU A 258 -7.67 0.82 12.67
CA LEU A 258 -8.09 1.56 13.88
C LEU A 258 -8.43 0.56 14.98
N LYS A 259 -7.88 0.80 16.18
CA LYS A 259 -8.21 0.02 17.39
C LYS A 259 -9.54 0.42 18.00
#